data_f33f3dc8a2a9769c7bb31e5b789803df
#
_entry.id   f33f3dc8a2a9769c7bb31e5b789803df
#
_cell.length_a   1.000
_cell.length_b   1.000
_cell.length_c   1.000
_cell.angle_alpha   90.00
_cell.angle_beta   90.00
_cell.angle_gamma   90.00
#
_symmetry.space_group_name_H-M   'P 1'
#
loop_
_entity.id
_entity.type
_entity.pdbx_description
1 polymer ?
#
loop_
_entity_poly.entity_id
_entity_poly.type
_entity_poly.pdbx_seq_one_letter_code
_entity_poly.pdbx_strand_id
1 'polypeptide(L)'
;MDASPSVEIRQTAIFTRWFAGLRDIRAKARIIARIRRLSLGQFGDVKPLGGGVGELRIDYGPGYRIYIAQRGTTLVVLLAGGDKSRQNADIARARDIAAAWESH
;
A
#
# COMPACT_ATOMS: atom_id res chain seq x y z
N MET A 1 19.39 -22.61 -3.30
CA MET A 1 17.95 -22.50 -3.24
C MET A 1 17.57 -21.28 -2.43
N ASP A 2 16.72 -20.45 -2.97
CA ASP A 2 16.31 -19.24 -2.31
C ASP A 2 15.32 -19.56 -1.19
N ALA A 3 15.66 -19.18 0.03
CA ALA A 3 14.82 -19.36 1.20
C ALA A 3 14.10 -18.07 1.60
N SER A 4 14.25 -17.01 0.83
CA SER A 4 13.62 -15.73 1.15
C SER A 4 12.11 -15.82 1.01
N PRO A 5 11.35 -15.33 1.99
CA PRO A 5 9.90 -15.28 1.84
C PRO A 5 9.53 -14.34 0.70
N SER A 6 8.58 -14.75 -0.09
CA SER A 6 8.00 -13.90 -1.12
C SER A 6 6.54 -13.64 -0.76
N VAL A 7 6.09 -12.44 -1.06
CA VAL A 7 4.74 -11.99 -0.78
C VAL A 7 4.06 -11.69 -2.10
N GLU A 8 2.88 -12.24 -2.31
CA GLU A 8 2.07 -11.90 -3.47
C GLU A 8 1.50 -10.49 -3.26
N ILE A 9 1.66 -9.65 -4.26
CA ILE A 9 1.13 -8.28 -4.22
C ILE A 9 -0.01 -8.21 -5.23
N ARG A 10 -1.18 -7.82 -4.76
CA ARG A 10 -2.33 -7.50 -5.60
C ARG A 10 -2.68 -6.05 -5.40
N GLN A 11 -3.36 -5.47 -6.36
CA GLN A 11 -3.77 -4.08 -6.26
C GLN A 11 -5.20 -3.90 -6.74
N THR A 12 -5.90 -2.98 -6.12
CA THR A 12 -7.26 -2.62 -6.52
C THR A 12 -7.20 -1.67 -7.71
N ALA A 13 -8.31 -1.56 -8.42
CA ALA A 13 -8.44 -0.57 -9.49
C ALA A 13 -8.30 0.86 -8.95
N ILE A 14 -8.68 1.08 -7.69
CA ILE A 14 -8.56 2.37 -7.03
C ILE A 14 -7.08 2.75 -6.88
N PHE A 15 -6.26 1.82 -6.38
CA PHE A 15 -4.82 2.06 -6.28
C PHE A 15 -4.20 2.29 -7.66
N THR A 16 -4.55 1.45 -8.62
CA THR A 16 -4.01 1.55 -9.99
C THR A 16 -4.27 2.93 -10.60
N ARG A 17 -5.50 3.44 -10.46
CA ARG A 17 -5.85 4.76 -10.99
C ARG A 17 -5.13 5.89 -10.25
N TRP A 18 -5.02 5.78 -8.93
CA TRP A 18 -4.29 6.77 -8.15
C TRP A 18 -2.84 6.85 -8.59
N PHE A 19 -2.19 5.70 -8.72
CA PHE A 19 -0.78 5.63 -9.10
C PHE A 19 -0.57 6.18 -10.51
N ALA A 20 -1.43 5.80 -11.45
CA ALA A 20 -1.34 6.27 -12.82
C ALA A 20 -1.51 7.79 -12.93
N GLY A 21 -2.28 8.39 -12.05
CA GLY A 21 -2.51 9.84 -12.03
C GLY A 21 -1.39 10.66 -11.42
N LEU A 22 -0.41 10.04 -10.79
CA LEU A 22 0.72 10.77 -10.22
C LEU A 22 1.60 11.33 -11.34
N ARG A 23 1.95 12.61 -11.22
CA ARG A 23 2.77 13.29 -12.23
C ARG A 23 4.25 13.29 -11.88
N ASP A 24 4.58 13.17 -10.61
CA ASP A 24 5.96 13.19 -10.15
C ASP A 24 6.61 11.82 -10.40
N ILE A 25 7.52 11.79 -11.38
CA ILE A 25 8.22 10.56 -11.77
C ILE A 25 9.08 10.02 -10.63
N ARG A 26 9.67 10.90 -9.83
CA ARG A 26 10.49 10.48 -8.68
C ARG A 26 9.63 9.85 -7.60
N ALA A 27 8.44 10.38 -7.39
CA ALA A 27 7.48 9.79 -6.46
C ALA A 27 7.10 8.39 -6.91
N LYS A 28 6.79 8.22 -8.20
CA LYS A 28 6.46 6.90 -8.75
C LYS A 28 7.60 5.90 -8.54
N ALA A 29 8.83 6.33 -8.77
CA ALA A 29 10.01 5.46 -8.60
C ALA A 29 10.15 5.02 -7.15
N ARG A 30 9.93 5.92 -6.19
CA ARG A 30 10.01 5.59 -4.76
C ARG A 30 8.90 4.64 -4.33
N ILE A 31 7.71 4.83 -4.87
CA ILE A 31 6.57 3.95 -4.60
C ILE A 31 6.85 2.55 -5.15
N ILE A 32 7.32 2.45 -6.38
CA ILE A 32 7.67 1.16 -6.99
C ILE A 32 8.74 0.45 -6.16
N ALA A 33 9.77 1.18 -5.71
CA ALA A 33 10.83 0.60 -4.91
C ALA A 33 10.30 0.04 -3.58
N ARG A 34 9.34 0.74 -2.94
CA ARG A 34 8.72 0.27 -1.70
C ARG A 34 7.89 -0.98 -1.94
N ILE A 35 7.13 -1.01 -3.04
CA ILE A 35 6.32 -2.18 -3.39
C ILE A 35 7.21 -3.38 -3.67
N ARG A 36 8.33 -3.17 -4.35
CA ARG A 36 9.29 -4.24 -4.61
C ARG A 36 9.84 -4.82 -3.31
N ARG A 37 10.24 -3.96 -2.36
CA ARG A 37 10.72 -4.42 -1.05
C ARG A 37 9.63 -5.16 -0.29
N LEU A 38 8.40 -4.68 -0.40
CA LEU A 38 7.25 -5.33 0.21
C LEU A 38 7.07 -6.75 -0.32
N SER A 39 7.25 -6.96 -1.62
CA SER A 39 7.15 -8.28 -2.25
C SER A 39 8.23 -9.25 -1.76
N LEU A 40 9.32 -8.71 -1.22
CA LEU A 40 10.39 -9.50 -0.62
C LEU A 40 10.22 -9.69 0.88
N GLY A 41 9.08 -9.27 1.43
CA GLY A 41 8.81 -9.38 2.86
C GLY A 41 9.40 -8.25 3.69
N GLN A 42 9.95 -7.21 3.05
CA GLN A 42 10.55 -6.07 3.74
C GLN A 42 9.56 -4.92 3.79
N PHE A 43 8.83 -4.83 4.89
CA PHE A 43 7.72 -3.87 4.99
C PHE A 43 8.17 -2.44 5.21
N GLY A 44 9.30 -2.22 5.90
CA GLY A 44 9.80 -0.88 6.16
C GLY A 44 8.91 -0.09 7.11
N ASP A 45 8.73 1.20 6.84
CA ASP A 45 7.95 2.09 7.68
C ASP A 45 6.45 1.89 7.44
N VAL A 46 5.85 0.99 8.22
CA VAL A 46 4.42 0.68 8.17
C VAL A 46 3.80 0.97 9.51
N LYS A 47 2.72 1.74 9.51
CA LYS A 47 1.92 1.97 10.69
C LYS A 47 0.70 1.04 10.67
N PRO A 48 0.57 0.11 11.62
CA PRO A 48 -0.63 -0.72 11.70
C PRO A 48 -1.85 0.14 12.06
N LEU A 49 -2.96 -0.13 11.38
CA LEU A 49 -4.21 0.58 11.61
C LEU A 49 -5.29 -0.32 12.22
N GLY A 50 -4.95 -1.59 12.47
CA GLY A 50 -5.89 -2.59 12.96
C GLY A 50 -6.60 -3.31 11.83
N GLY A 51 -7.17 -4.48 12.13
CA GLY A 51 -7.94 -5.26 11.16
C GLY A 51 -7.13 -5.76 9.97
N GLY A 52 -5.81 -5.86 10.08
CA GLY A 52 -4.95 -6.25 8.97
C GLY A 52 -4.67 -5.13 7.98
N VAL A 53 -5.11 -3.92 8.27
CA VAL A 53 -4.86 -2.74 7.42
C VAL A 53 -3.64 -2.00 7.96
N GLY A 54 -2.80 -1.51 7.05
CA GLY A 54 -1.61 -0.74 7.40
C GLY A 54 -1.41 0.43 6.47
N GLU A 55 -0.59 1.36 6.93
CA GLU A 55 -0.23 2.57 6.19
C GLU A 55 1.27 2.54 5.93
N LEU A 56 1.66 2.39 4.66
CA LEU A 56 3.04 2.55 4.23
C LEU A 56 3.32 4.03 4.04
N ARG A 57 4.31 4.54 4.74
CA ARG A 57 4.69 5.95 4.63
C ARG A 57 5.90 6.09 3.75
N ILE A 58 5.83 7.04 2.83
CA ILE A 58 6.92 7.36 1.92
C ILE A 58 7.34 8.80 2.19
N ASP A 59 8.53 8.94 2.76
CA ASP A 59 9.08 10.23 3.16
C ASP A 59 9.66 10.97 1.95
N TYR A 60 8.76 11.51 1.14
CA TYR A 60 9.09 12.24 -0.06
C TYR A 60 7.93 13.14 -0.46
N GLY A 61 8.24 14.37 -0.89
CA GLY A 61 7.25 15.31 -1.37
C GLY A 61 6.17 15.61 -0.34
N PRO A 62 4.89 15.53 -0.71
CA PRO A 62 3.80 15.84 0.20
C PRO A 62 3.55 14.76 1.26
N GLY A 63 4.40 13.76 1.36
CA GLY A 63 4.23 12.64 2.30
C GLY A 63 3.23 11.63 1.76
N TYR A 64 3.63 10.88 0.75
CA TYR A 64 2.75 9.88 0.16
C TYR A 64 2.48 8.74 1.12
N ARG A 65 1.28 8.19 1.01
CA ARG A 65 0.81 7.05 1.81
C ARG A 65 0.25 5.99 0.88
N ILE A 66 0.58 4.73 1.14
CA ILE A 66 -0.05 3.59 0.48
C ILE A 66 -0.75 2.78 1.55
N TYR A 67 -2.04 2.57 1.40
CA TYR A 67 -2.84 1.78 2.33
C TYR A 67 -2.89 0.36 1.84
N ILE A 68 -2.54 -0.57 2.73
CA ILE A 68 -2.44 -1.99 2.40
C ILE A 68 -3.32 -2.81 3.31
N ALA A 69 -3.75 -3.98 2.81
CA ALA A 69 -4.34 -5.02 3.63
C ALA A 69 -3.43 -6.23 3.57
N GLN A 70 -3.03 -6.72 4.74
CA GLN A 70 -2.23 -7.93 4.82
C GLN A 70 -3.16 -9.10 5.14
N ARG A 71 -3.08 -10.15 4.34
CA ARG A 71 -3.90 -11.35 4.50
C ARG A 71 -2.98 -12.54 4.66
N GLY A 72 -2.96 -13.09 5.89
CA GLY A 72 -2.02 -14.15 6.22
C GLY A 72 -0.59 -13.63 6.16
N THR A 73 0.34 -14.51 5.77
CA THR A 73 1.76 -14.17 5.71
C THR A 73 2.27 -13.94 4.30
N THR A 74 1.44 -14.21 3.27
CA THR A 74 1.91 -14.28 1.90
C THR A 74 1.16 -13.36 0.93
N LEU A 75 0.12 -12.65 1.36
CA LEU A 75 -0.65 -11.80 0.47
C LEU A 75 -0.78 -10.39 1.04
N VAL A 76 -0.49 -9.41 0.21
CA VAL A 76 -0.71 -7.99 0.50
C VAL A 76 -1.50 -7.38 -0.64
N VAL A 77 -2.54 -6.64 -0.30
CA VAL A 77 -3.37 -5.93 -1.28
C VAL A 77 -3.12 -4.44 -1.13
N LEU A 78 -2.74 -3.79 -2.23
CA LEU A 78 -2.61 -2.34 -2.27
C LEU A 78 -4.00 -1.77 -2.48
N LEU A 79 -4.55 -1.12 -1.44
CA LEU A 79 -5.94 -0.70 -1.41
C LEU A 79 -6.17 0.65 -2.08
N ALA A 80 -5.36 1.63 -1.71
CA ALA A 80 -5.50 3.00 -2.16
C ALA A 80 -4.21 3.75 -1.85
N GLY A 81 -4.07 4.92 -2.42
CA GLY A 81 -2.96 5.81 -2.13
C GLY A 81 -3.47 7.22 -1.87
N GLY A 82 -2.60 8.03 -1.31
CA GLY A 82 -2.90 9.43 -1.03
C GLY A 82 -1.68 10.12 -0.49
N ASP A 83 -1.88 11.32 0.05
CA ASP A 83 -0.82 12.05 0.72
C ASP A 83 -1.26 12.45 2.13
N LYS A 84 -0.35 13.10 2.84
CA LYS A 84 -0.58 13.47 4.23
C LYS A 84 -1.79 14.39 4.41
N SER A 85 -2.14 15.20 3.42
CA SER A 85 -3.20 16.20 3.55
C SER A 85 -4.60 15.60 3.67
N ARG A 86 -4.79 14.36 3.20
CA ARG A 86 -6.10 13.69 3.24
C ARG A 86 -6.07 12.40 4.04
N GLN A 87 -5.13 12.27 4.93
CA GLN A 87 -4.85 11.03 5.63
C GLN A 87 -6.07 10.43 6.32
N ASN A 88 -6.83 11.22 7.08
CA ASN A 88 -7.96 10.69 7.83
C ASN A 88 -9.06 10.14 6.91
N ALA A 89 -9.40 10.87 5.86
CA ALA A 89 -10.39 10.43 4.89
C ALA A 89 -9.92 9.18 4.15
N ASP A 90 -8.65 9.14 3.80
CA ASP A 90 -8.07 8.02 3.08
C ASP A 90 -8.01 6.76 3.93
N ILE A 91 -7.74 6.88 5.22
CA ILE A 91 -7.77 5.74 6.15
C ILE A 91 -9.18 5.14 6.20
N ALA A 92 -10.20 5.97 6.36
CA ALA A 92 -11.59 5.50 6.41
C ALA A 92 -11.95 4.78 5.11
N ARG A 93 -11.56 5.36 3.98
CA ARG A 93 -11.81 4.76 2.67
C ARG A 93 -11.09 3.44 2.50
N ALA A 94 -9.84 3.36 2.96
CA ALA A 94 -9.05 2.13 2.86
C ALA A 94 -9.69 0.99 3.65
N ARG A 95 -10.25 1.29 4.82
CA ARG A 95 -10.96 0.28 5.62
C ARG A 95 -12.18 -0.25 4.89
N ASP A 96 -12.93 0.63 4.22
CA ASP A 96 -14.10 0.24 3.43
C ASP A 96 -13.70 -0.63 2.24
N ILE A 97 -12.62 -0.25 1.56
CA ILE A 97 -12.10 -1.02 0.43
C ILE A 97 -11.65 -2.40 0.90
N ALA A 98 -10.95 -2.49 2.02
CA ALA A 98 -10.48 -3.76 2.56
C ALA A 98 -11.66 -4.68 2.89
N ALA A 99 -12.72 -4.15 3.50
CA ALA A 99 -13.90 -4.92 3.84
C ALA A 99 -14.61 -5.44 2.58
N ALA A 100 -14.74 -4.60 1.57
CA ALA A 100 -15.36 -4.99 0.30
C ALA A 100 -14.52 -6.04 -0.43
N TRP A 101 -13.19 -5.91 -0.37
CA TRP A 101 -12.29 -6.85 -1.02
C TRP A 101 -12.39 -8.25 -0.40
N GLU A 102 -12.57 -8.31 0.91
CA GLU A 102 -12.74 -9.58 1.61
C GLU A 102 -14.01 -10.32 1.23
N SER A 103 -14.99 -9.62 0.70
CA SER A 103 -16.27 -10.22 0.33
C SER A 103 -16.19 -11.03 -0.98
N HIS A 104 -15.08 -10.95 -1.67
CA HIS A 104 -14.92 -11.67 -2.95
C HIS A 104 -14.56 -13.12 -2.78
#